data_c37738218919f007fc18e11efdba0ca3
#
_entry.id   c37738218919f007fc18e11efdba0ca3
#
_cell.length_a   1.000
_cell.length_b   1.000
_cell.length_c   1.000
_cell.angle_alpha   90.00
_cell.angle_beta   90.00
_cell.angle_gamma   90.00
#
_symmetry.space_group_name_H-M   'P 1'
#
loop_
_entity.id
_entity.type
_entity.pdbx_description
1 polymer ?
#
loop_
_entity_poly.entity_id
_entity_poly.type
_entity_poly.pdbx_seq_one_letter_code
_entity_poly.pdbx_strand_id
1 'polypeptide(L)'
;MTKFFPLAFYLFSLLFISCSDNDKSQTDDSPVSQEDSRAKRGKRVAVTGFNSTDYFIYRGEPMGFQYELLESFSDHSGYDIVIKPENHPDKAINMLRSGEADILAISLTVNKPARRGIKYTGPIGETRQVLVQRKPEGWQKMTGEEVEKSLVRDKAGLKHKTVYVQGGSVHAGRLRSLSREIGGKVIVVEVPIDDEVLIQQVDRGEIDYTVCDENVALVNASYYPGIDVGTPVSNLQELAWAVRKADSKTLLNELNEWLAEFRKTAEYSILYAKYFRNDRSGAIVKSEYFALNTGRISRWDEIIKVYSESIGWDWQLLASLICQESRFNPQAMSSVGAYGLMQVMPETGVNFGIDIRSSPQNNIKAGTRYIKWLHSIFDPEIEDRDERIKFILAAYNAGPGHILDAMRLAEKNGMDPLEWDNSVRQWLLKKSDPQYYSDTIVKSGYF
;
A
#
# COMPACT_ATOMS: atom_id res chain seq x y z
N MET A 1 -7.75 17.55 9.35
CA MET A 1 -6.42 17.62 8.74
C MET A 1 -5.55 16.60 9.45
N THR A 2 -5.63 15.36 9.07
CA THR A 2 -4.87 14.25 9.63
C THR A 2 -3.61 14.09 8.80
N LYS A 3 -2.47 14.39 9.43
CA LYS A 3 -1.16 14.10 8.82
C LYS A 3 -0.99 12.58 8.82
N PHE A 4 -1.08 11.96 7.67
CA PHE A 4 -0.63 10.59 7.48
C PHE A 4 0.87 10.52 7.80
N PHE A 5 1.24 9.75 8.79
CA PHE A 5 2.62 9.47 9.15
C PHE A 5 3.14 8.34 8.25
N PRO A 6 4.10 8.58 7.37
CA PRO A 6 4.74 7.50 6.59
C PRO A 6 5.79 6.71 7.38
N LEU A 7 5.86 6.88 8.72
CA LEU A 7 6.97 6.35 9.53
C LEU A 7 6.88 4.83 9.81
N ALA A 8 5.67 4.26 9.84
CA ALA A 8 5.47 2.87 10.26
C ALA A 8 5.97 1.83 9.24
N PHE A 9 6.02 2.17 7.95
CA PHE A 9 6.46 1.24 6.90
C PHE A 9 7.98 1.08 6.77
N TYR A 10 8.76 1.95 7.39
CA TYR A 10 10.21 2.02 7.19
C TYR A 10 11.04 1.00 7.99
N LEU A 11 10.48 0.40 9.03
CA LEU A 11 11.26 -0.37 10.00
C LEU A 11 11.19 -1.89 9.82
N PHE A 12 10.18 -2.41 9.12
CA PHE A 12 9.84 -3.83 9.22
C PHE A 12 10.40 -4.76 8.13
N SER A 13 10.99 -4.25 7.05
CA SER A 13 11.50 -5.10 5.97
C SER A 13 12.84 -5.82 6.27
N LEU A 14 13.33 -5.83 7.52
CA LEU A 14 14.69 -6.26 7.81
C LEU A 14 14.88 -7.43 8.80
N LEU A 15 13.84 -8.05 9.35
CA LEU A 15 14.07 -9.05 10.39
C LEU A 15 13.20 -10.31 10.27
N PHE A 16 13.42 -11.11 9.22
CA PHE A 16 13.21 -12.54 9.28
C PHE A 16 14.56 -13.26 9.25
N ILE A 17 15.23 -13.29 10.40
CA ILE A 17 16.30 -14.28 10.63
C ILE A 17 15.75 -15.26 11.66
N SER A 18 15.38 -16.43 11.17
CA SER A 18 15.03 -17.59 11.98
C SER A 18 16.26 -18.05 12.76
N CYS A 19 16.19 -18.07 14.07
CA CYS A 19 17.15 -18.82 14.90
C CYS A 19 16.95 -20.31 14.62
N SER A 20 17.92 -20.94 13.99
CA SER A 20 18.00 -22.39 13.83
C SER A 20 19.09 -22.91 14.76
N ASP A 21 18.70 -23.63 15.81
CA ASP A 21 19.59 -24.41 16.65
C ASP A 21 20.24 -25.54 15.84
N ASN A 22 21.56 -25.58 15.91
CA ASN A 22 22.38 -26.65 15.38
C ASN A 22 22.29 -27.89 16.27
N ASP A 23 21.63 -28.93 15.80
CA ASP A 23 21.90 -30.29 16.23
C ASP A 23 22.34 -31.16 15.04
N LYS A 24 23.49 -31.80 15.22
CA LYS A 24 24.18 -32.58 14.20
C LYS A 24 23.55 -33.93 14.02
N SER A 25 23.41 -34.31 12.79
CA SER A 25 23.52 -35.60 12.14
C SER A 25 22.25 -36.10 11.44
N GLN A 26 22.26 -36.06 10.17
CA GLN A 26 22.06 -37.15 9.21
C GLN A 26 21.82 -36.59 7.82
N THR A 27 22.60 -37.12 6.90
CA THR A 27 22.50 -36.91 5.46
C THR A 27 21.16 -37.38 4.94
N ASP A 28 20.38 -36.46 4.35
CA ASP A 28 19.30 -36.82 3.42
C ASP A 28 19.27 -35.79 2.30
N ASP A 29 19.53 -36.28 1.07
CA ASP A 29 19.51 -35.53 -0.17
C ASP A 29 18.07 -35.17 -0.55
N SER A 30 17.61 -33.99 -0.14
CA SER A 30 16.41 -33.37 -0.68
C SER A 30 16.80 -32.01 -1.30
N PRO A 31 16.27 -31.62 -2.46
CA PRO A 31 16.71 -30.40 -3.13
C PRO A 31 16.33 -29.17 -2.28
N VAL A 32 17.36 -28.48 -1.82
CA VAL A 32 17.27 -27.17 -1.18
C VAL A 32 16.59 -26.22 -2.16
N SER A 33 15.45 -25.68 -1.77
CA SER A 33 14.75 -24.62 -2.48
C SER A 33 15.69 -23.44 -2.70
N GLN A 34 15.89 -23.05 -3.95
CA GLN A 34 16.68 -21.89 -4.39
C GLN A 34 15.95 -20.57 -4.10
N GLU A 35 15.59 -20.28 -2.88
CA GLU A 35 14.77 -19.09 -2.59
C GLU A 35 15.46 -17.97 -1.77
N ASP A 36 16.78 -18.03 -1.48
CA ASP A 36 17.34 -17.04 -0.57
C ASP A 36 18.77 -16.53 -0.87
N SER A 37 19.05 -16.14 -2.10
CA SER A 37 20.34 -15.46 -2.40
C SER A 37 20.30 -14.34 -3.44
N ARG A 38 19.20 -13.61 -3.60
CA ARG A 38 19.22 -12.34 -4.35
C ARG A 38 19.67 -11.22 -3.43
N ALA A 39 20.92 -10.76 -3.57
CA ALA A 39 21.40 -9.56 -2.91
C ALA A 39 20.44 -8.38 -3.19
N LYS A 40 19.85 -7.78 -2.15
CA LYS A 40 18.93 -6.64 -2.30
C LYS A 40 19.64 -5.48 -3.00
N ARG A 41 19.11 -5.06 -4.15
CA ARG A 41 19.74 -4.05 -5.05
C ARG A 41 19.50 -2.60 -4.64
N GLY A 42 19.16 -2.34 -3.41
CA GLY A 42 18.87 -0.99 -2.93
C GLY A 42 17.39 -0.61 -3.05
N LYS A 43 17.05 0.55 -2.51
CA LYS A 43 15.68 1.01 -2.31
C LYS A 43 15.18 1.84 -3.49
N ARG A 44 13.90 1.67 -3.87
CA ARG A 44 13.19 2.49 -4.84
C ARG A 44 11.85 2.95 -4.27
N VAL A 45 11.48 4.17 -4.56
CA VAL A 45 10.18 4.73 -4.14
C VAL A 45 9.22 4.74 -5.32
N ALA A 46 8.08 4.07 -5.16
CA ALA A 46 7.00 4.09 -6.13
C ALA A 46 5.80 4.87 -5.58
N VAL A 47 5.27 5.78 -6.39
CA VAL A 47 4.00 6.47 -6.08
C VAL A 47 2.86 5.75 -6.78
N THR A 48 1.79 5.45 -6.04
CA THR A 48 0.57 4.83 -6.58
C THR A 48 -0.68 5.51 -6.03
N GLY A 49 -1.83 5.34 -6.69
CA GLY A 49 -3.11 5.83 -6.20
C GLY A 49 -3.60 5.01 -5.00
N PHE A 50 -4.21 5.67 -4.01
CA PHE A 50 -4.90 4.99 -2.92
C PHE A 50 -6.39 4.92 -3.26
N ASN A 51 -6.78 3.86 -3.97
CA ASN A 51 -8.12 3.64 -4.51
C ASN A 51 -8.40 2.14 -4.67
N SER A 52 -9.59 1.75 -5.09
CA SER A 52 -10.04 0.34 -5.15
C SER A 52 -9.34 -0.51 -6.22
N THR A 53 -8.56 0.11 -7.10
CA THR A 53 -7.86 -0.60 -8.19
C THR A 53 -6.35 -0.60 -8.02
N ASP A 54 -5.76 0.52 -7.57
CA ASP A 54 -4.31 0.69 -7.58
C ASP A 54 -3.64 0.14 -6.32
N TYR A 55 -4.03 0.69 -5.16
CA TYR A 55 -3.55 0.27 -3.85
C TYR A 55 -4.61 0.55 -2.79
N PHE A 56 -4.89 -0.42 -1.96
CA PHE A 56 -5.81 -0.32 -0.83
C PHE A 56 -5.47 -1.33 0.26
N ILE A 57 -6.05 -1.15 1.45
CA ILE A 57 -5.92 -2.10 2.56
C ILE A 57 -7.27 -2.79 2.76
N TYR A 58 -7.25 -4.10 2.77
CA TYR A 58 -8.40 -4.95 3.05
C TYR A 58 -8.07 -5.97 4.12
N ARG A 59 -8.78 -5.93 5.25
CA ARG A 59 -8.52 -6.78 6.43
C ARG A 59 -7.07 -6.72 6.92
N GLY A 60 -6.45 -5.54 6.80
CA GLY A 60 -5.06 -5.32 7.16
C GLY A 60 -4.03 -5.71 6.10
N GLU A 61 -4.44 -6.37 5.03
CA GLU A 61 -3.53 -6.75 3.93
C GLU A 61 -3.51 -5.68 2.85
N PRO A 62 -2.32 -5.28 2.40
CA PRO A 62 -2.19 -4.43 1.23
C PRO A 62 -2.56 -5.20 -0.04
N MET A 63 -3.37 -4.57 -0.87
CA MET A 63 -3.89 -5.12 -2.11
C MET A 63 -3.98 -4.03 -3.18
N GLY A 64 -4.20 -4.42 -4.42
CA GLY A 64 -4.39 -3.53 -5.57
C GLY A 64 -3.58 -3.98 -6.77
N PHE A 65 -4.05 -3.67 -7.96
CA PHE A 65 -3.39 -4.09 -9.20
C PHE A 65 -1.99 -3.49 -9.32
N GLN A 66 -1.85 -2.19 -9.05
CA GLN A 66 -0.54 -1.53 -9.12
C GLN A 66 0.38 -2.03 -8.00
N TYR A 67 -0.16 -2.24 -6.81
CA TYR A 67 0.58 -2.78 -5.67
C TYR A 67 1.19 -4.15 -6.01
N GLU A 68 0.36 -5.13 -6.41
CA GLU A 68 0.83 -6.49 -6.69
C GLU A 68 1.72 -6.54 -7.93
N LEU A 69 1.52 -5.66 -8.90
CA LEU A 69 2.42 -5.52 -10.04
C LEU A 69 3.81 -4.99 -9.63
N LEU A 70 3.86 -4.03 -8.69
CA LEU A 70 5.12 -3.53 -8.10
C LEU A 70 5.82 -4.59 -7.26
N GLU A 71 5.08 -5.38 -6.47
CA GLU A 71 5.63 -6.51 -5.72
C GLU A 71 6.29 -7.54 -6.67
N SER A 72 5.58 -7.91 -7.75
CA SER A 72 6.15 -8.83 -8.75
C SER A 72 7.41 -8.27 -9.43
N PHE A 73 7.47 -6.96 -9.67
CA PHE A 73 8.71 -6.32 -10.15
C PHE A 73 9.81 -6.30 -9.08
N SER A 74 9.47 -6.06 -7.82
CA SER A 74 10.39 -6.13 -6.68
C SER A 74 11.06 -7.51 -6.60
N ASP A 75 10.25 -8.56 -6.64
CA ASP A 75 10.74 -9.96 -6.60
C ASP A 75 11.63 -10.30 -7.80
N HIS A 76 11.28 -9.82 -8.98
CA HIS A 76 12.07 -10.04 -10.19
C HIS A 76 13.40 -9.28 -10.16
N SER A 77 13.37 -8.01 -9.78
CA SER A 77 14.52 -7.11 -9.90
C SER A 77 15.46 -7.14 -8.70
N GLY A 78 14.97 -7.56 -7.54
CA GLY A 78 15.66 -7.49 -6.25
C GLY A 78 15.71 -6.08 -5.62
N TYR A 79 14.98 -5.10 -6.18
CA TYR A 79 14.82 -3.80 -5.53
C TYR A 79 13.87 -3.90 -4.33
N ASP A 80 14.17 -3.18 -3.26
CA ASP A 80 13.22 -2.92 -2.15
C ASP A 80 12.32 -1.74 -2.55
N ILE A 81 11.05 -2.04 -2.92
CA ILE A 81 10.12 -1.02 -3.40
C ILE A 81 9.26 -0.49 -2.25
N VAL A 82 9.39 0.81 -1.99
CA VAL A 82 8.58 1.52 -1.01
C VAL A 82 7.45 2.25 -1.69
N ILE A 83 6.23 1.97 -1.28
CA ILE A 83 5.03 2.56 -1.86
C ILE A 83 4.64 3.83 -1.10
N LYS A 84 4.43 4.92 -1.84
CA LYS A 84 3.86 6.18 -1.34
C LYS A 84 2.52 6.43 -2.04
N PRO A 85 1.40 6.44 -1.31
CA PRO A 85 0.10 6.74 -1.91
C PRO A 85 -0.07 8.25 -2.17
N GLU A 86 -0.54 8.60 -3.38
CA GLU A 86 -0.93 9.97 -3.74
C GLU A 86 -2.00 9.94 -4.84
N ASN A 87 -3.19 10.46 -4.54
CA ASN A 87 -4.34 10.45 -5.44
C ASN A 87 -4.39 11.63 -6.41
N HIS A 88 -3.64 12.71 -6.14
CA HIS A 88 -3.60 13.87 -7.02
C HIS A 88 -2.55 13.70 -8.12
N PRO A 89 -2.94 13.54 -9.40
CA PRO A 89 -2.01 13.24 -10.49
C PRO A 89 -0.85 14.26 -10.62
N ASP A 90 -1.15 15.55 -10.43
CA ASP A 90 -0.12 16.59 -10.54
C ASP A 90 0.90 16.52 -9.40
N LYS A 91 0.47 16.19 -8.17
CA LYS A 91 1.38 15.99 -7.04
C LYS A 91 2.24 14.75 -7.26
N ALA A 92 1.63 13.63 -7.66
CA ALA A 92 2.35 12.39 -7.96
C ALA A 92 3.42 12.59 -9.05
N ILE A 93 3.10 13.34 -10.12
CA ILE A 93 4.06 13.71 -11.15
C ILE A 93 5.18 14.61 -10.61
N ASN A 94 4.87 15.54 -9.72
CA ASN A 94 5.86 16.41 -9.11
C ASN A 94 6.80 15.63 -8.17
N MET A 95 6.32 14.65 -7.40
CA MET A 95 7.15 13.74 -6.60
C MET A 95 8.16 12.98 -7.48
N LEU A 96 7.72 12.52 -8.67
CA LEU A 96 8.62 11.89 -9.63
C LEU A 96 9.68 12.87 -10.17
N ARG A 97 9.28 14.10 -10.50
CA ARG A 97 10.18 15.12 -11.05
C ARG A 97 11.21 15.63 -10.04
N SER A 98 10.81 15.79 -8.79
CA SER A 98 11.69 16.26 -7.70
C SER A 98 12.71 15.23 -7.27
N GLY A 99 12.50 13.94 -7.59
CA GLY A 99 13.33 12.84 -7.12
C GLY A 99 12.86 12.25 -5.79
N GLU A 100 11.72 12.65 -5.28
CA GLU A 100 11.08 12.04 -4.12
C GLU A 100 10.54 10.64 -4.44
N ALA A 101 10.29 10.35 -5.71
CA ALA A 101 9.92 9.04 -6.22
C ALA A 101 10.76 8.66 -7.45
N ASP A 102 10.94 7.34 -7.65
CA ASP A 102 11.64 6.74 -8.80
C ASP A 102 10.65 6.26 -9.87
N ILE A 103 9.51 5.72 -9.43
CA ILE A 103 8.47 5.12 -10.29
C ILE A 103 7.14 5.80 -9.99
N LEU A 104 6.42 6.18 -11.02
CA LEU A 104 5.03 6.61 -10.93
C LEU A 104 4.15 5.46 -11.45
N ALA A 105 3.62 4.69 -10.50
CA ALA A 105 2.81 3.51 -10.73
C ALA A 105 1.32 3.83 -10.54
N ILE A 106 0.82 4.76 -11.34
CA ILE A 106 -0.61 5.06 -11.48
C ILE A 106 -1.03 4.76 -12.92
N SER A 107 -2.32 4.62 -13.14
CA SER A 107 -2.88 4.32 -14.47
C SER A 107 -2.79 5.54 -15.39
N LEU A 108 -1.57 5.85 -15.89
CA LEU A 108 -1.36 6.95 -16.82
C LEU A 108 -1.64 6.51 -18.25
N THR A 109 -2.58 7.18 -18.90
CA THR A 109 -2.71 7.04 -20.35
C THR A 109 -1.54 7.67 -21.07
N VAL A 110 -0.98 6.90 -22.02
CA VAL A 110 0.18 7.36 -22.82
C VAL A 110 -0.25 8.45 -23.79
N ASN A 111 0.03 9.69 -23.43
CA ASN A 111 -0.20 10.84 -24.29
C ASN A 111 1.08 11.24 -25.06
N LYS A 112 0.99 11.46 -26.35
CA LYS A 112 2.09 11.99 -27.15
C LYS A 112 1.81 13.47 -27.48
N PRO A 113 2.75 14.40 -27.20
CA PRO A 113 4.06 14.18 -26.57
C PRO A 113 3.96 13.89 -25.06
N ALA A 114 4.92 13.09 -24.56
CA ALA A 114 5.03 12.80 -23.13
C ALA A 114 5.12 14.11 -22.31
N ARG A 115 4.54 14.09 -21.11
CA ARG A 115 4.63 15.24 -20.18
C ARG A 115 6.11 15.56 -19.91
N ARG A 116 6.44 16.86 -19.85
CA ARG A 116 7.82 17.33 -19.67
C ARG A 116 8.47 16.71 -18.41
N GLY A 117 9.67 16.15 -18.56
CA GLY A 117 10.48 15.64 -17.45
C GLY A 117 10.24 14.16 -17.08
N ILE A 118 9.31 13.46 -17.74
CA ILE A 118 9.04 12.04 -17.52
C ILE A 118 9.22 11.21 -18.78
N LYS A 119 9.40 9.90 -18.62
CA LYS A 119 9.35 8.90 -19.68
C LYS A 119 8.38 7.81 -19.27
N TYR A 120 7.57 7.35 -20.21
CA TYR A 120 6.69 6.21 -20.00
C TYR A 120 7.44 4.90 -20.18
N THR A 121 7.03 3.89 -19.41
CA THR A 121 7.40 2.49 -19.64
C THR A 121 6.68 1.93 -20.87
N GLY A 122 6.95 0.70 -21.23
CA GLY A 122 6.03 -0.13 -22.01
C GLY A 122 4.66 -0.22 -21.33
N PRO A 123 3.62 -0.62 -22.08
CA PRO A 123 2.27 -0.65 -21.56
C PRO A 123 2.12 -1.69 -20.43
N ILE A 124 1.45 -1.31 -19.35
CA ILE A 124 1.01 -2.20 -18.27
C ILE A 124 -0.38 -2.79 -18.54
N GLY A 125 -1.14 -2.19 -19.42
CA GLY A 125 -2.50 -2.57 -19.80
C GLY A 125 -3.08 -1.57 -20.79
N GLU A 126 -4.38 -1.67 -21.02
CA GLU A 126 -5.14 -0.75 -21.88
C GLU A 126 -6.41 -0.33 -21.17
N THR A 127 -6.87 0.89 -21.43
CA THR A 127 -8.13 1.42 -20.96
C THR A 127 -8.73 2.37 -21.99
N ARG A 128 -9.96 2.76 -21.79
CA ARG A 128 -10.61 3.91 -22.45
C ARG A 128 -11.39 4.68 -21.40
N GLN A 129 -11.68 5.92 -21.67
CA GLN A 129 -12.53 6.72 -20.80
C GLN A 129 -13.98 6.44 -21.11
N VAL A 130 -14.79 6.28 -20.07
CA VAL A 130 -16.21 6.01 -20.18
C VAL A 130 -17.03 7.03 -19.40
N LEU A 131 -18.26 7.27 -19.86
CA LEU A 131 -19.25 8.03 -19.14
C LEU A 131 -19.81 7.17 -18.01
N VAL A 132 -19.81 7.69 -16.80
CA VAL A 132 -20.56 7.15 -15.68
C VAL A 132 -21.84 7.96 -15.53
N GLN A 133 -22.98 7.30 -15.60
CA GLN A 133 -24.30 7.89 -15.50
C GLN A 133 -25.21 7.03 -14.66
N ARG A 134 -26.25 7.64 -14.05
CA ARG A 134 -27.21 6.90 -13.25
C ARG A 134 -28.28 6.26 -14.15
N LYS A 135 -28.66 5.01 -13.84
CA LYS A 135 -29.87 4.38 -14.40
C LYS A 135 -31.11 5.11 -13.91
N PRO A 136 -32.21 5.08 -14.66
CA PRO A 136 -33.45 5.77 -14.28
C PRO A 136 -34.01 5.24 -12.95
N GLU A 137 -34.76 6.06 -12.25
CA GLU A 137 -35.40 5.65 -11.00
C GLU A 137 -36.35 4.45 -11.27
N GLY A 138 -36.30 3.45 -10.40
CA GLY A 138 -37.07 2.22 -10.55
C GLY A 138 -36.58 1.27 -11.65
N TRP A 139 -35.35 1.44 -12.14
CA TRP A 139 -34.75 0.63 -13.22
C TRP A 139 -34.87 -0.89 -12.99
N GLN A 140 -34.89 -1.35 -11.73
CA GLN A 140 -35.04 -2.79 -11.41
C GLN A 140 -36.37 -3.38 -11.87
N LYS A 141 -37.38 -2.55 -12.11
CA LYS A 141 -38.71 -2.94 -12.59
C LYS A 141 -38.93 -2.66 -14.09
N MET A 142 -37.95 -2.01 -14.73
CA MET A 142 -37.98 -1.65 -16.14
C MET A 142 -37.39 -2.79 -16.98
N THR A 143 -37.82 -2.87 -18.23
CA THR A 143 -37.19 -3.73 -19.23
C THR A 143 -35.79 -3.18 -19.59
N GLY A 144 -34.89 -4.03 -20.05
CA GLY A 144 -33.57 -3.58 -20.50
C GLY A 144 -33.65 -2.50 -21.59
N GLU A 145 -34.66 -2.60 -22.49
CA GLU A 145 -34.87 -1.62 -23.56
C GLU A 145 -35.33 -0.25 -23.02
N GLU A 146 -36.16 -0.21 -21.99
CA GLU A 146 -36.57 1.03 -21.34
C GLU A 146 -35.42 1.71 -20.64
N VAL A 147 -34.56 0.93 -19.95
CA VAL A 147 -33.34 1.45 -19.34
C VAL A 147 -32.40 2.01 -20.40
N GLU A 148 -32.14 1.26 -21.47
CA GLU A 148 -31.28 1.69 -22.60
C GLU A 148 -31.72 3.01 -23.23
N LYS A 149 -33.02 3.22 -23.44
CA LYS A 149 -33.59 4.46 -24.02
C LYS A 149 -33.36 5.69 -23.12
N SER A 150 -33.21 5.50 -21.83
CA SER A 150 -32.96 6.60 -20.85
C SER A 150 -31.52 7.00 -20.74
N LEU A 151 -30.59 6.17 -21.24
CA LEU A 151 -29.14 6.36 -21.08
C LEU A 151 -28.56 7.11 -22.29
N VAL A 152 -27.53 7.91 -22.03
CA VAL A 152 -26.75 8.55 -23.09
C VAL A 152 -25.84 7.49 -23.71
N ARG A 153 -26.16 7.04 -24.92
CA ARG A 153 -25.33 6.11 -25.70
C ARG A 153 -24.56 6.80 -26.83
N ASP A 154 -25.17 7.85 -27.41
CA ASP A 154 -24.46 8.71 -28.36
C ASP A 154 -23.76 9.85 -27.62
N LYS A 155 -22.48 10.04 -27.91
CA LYS A 155 -21.65 11.13 -27.36
C LYS A 155 -22.26 12.52 -27.62
N ALA A 156 -23.03 12.68 -28.72
CA ALA A 156 -23.76 13.91 -29.00
C ALA A 156 -24.80 14.27 -27.95
N GLY A 157 -25.32 13.29 -27.20
CA GLY A 157 -26.22 13.49 -26.06
C GLY A 157 -25.61 14.22 -24.88
N LEU A 158 -24.28 14.40 -24.86
CA LEU A 158 -23.57 15.19 -23.86
C LEU A 158 -23.56 16.71 -24.15
N LYS A 159 -24.11 17.16 -25.27
CA LYS A 159 -24.25 18.59 -25.56
C LYS A 159 -25.05 19.26 -24.44
N HIS A 160 -24.48 20.36 -23.92
CA HIS A 160 -25.03 21.17 -22.83
C HIS A 160 -25.19 20.45 -21.48
N LYS A 161 -24.69 19.23 -21.36
CA LYS A 161 -24.65 18.51 -20.08
C LYS A 161 -23.44 18.92 -19.25
N THR A 162 -23.61 18.95 -17.94
CA THR A 162 -22.54 19.15 -16.98
C THR A 162 -21.91 17.82 -16.63
N VAL A 163 -20.60 17.71 -16.79
CA VAL A 163 -19.81 16.52 -16.45
C VAL A 163 -18.72 16.92 -15.48
N TYR A 164 -18.73 16.31 -14.31
CA TYR A 164 -17.74 16.52 -13.27
C TYR A 164 -16.55 15.58 -13.49
N VAL A 165 -15.35 16.04 -13.24
CA VAL A 165 -14.12 15.23 -13.37
C VAL A 165 -13.10 15.64 -12.31
N GLN A 166 -12.23 14.71 -11.95
CA GLN A 166 -11.11 15.00 -11.05
C GLN A 166 -10.19 16.07 -11.66
N GLY A 167 -9.85 17.08 -10.86
CA GLY A 167 -8.92 18.13 -11.26
C GLY A 167 -7.51 17.60 -11.55
N GLY A 168 -6.87 18.10 -12.61
CA GLY A 168 -5.55 17.64 -13.04
C GLY A 168 -5.56 16.30 -13.81
N SER A 169 -6.70 15.62 -13.93
CA SER A 169 -6.84 14.40 -14.72
C SER A 169 -6.85 14.70 -16.24
N VAL A 170 -6.64 13.65 -17.04
CA VAL A 170 -6.74 13.73 -18.51
C VAL A 170 -8.18 13.87 -19.02
N HIS A 171 -9.17 13.58 -18.16
CA HIS A 171 -10.58 13.51 -18.50
C HIS A 171 -11.15 14.87 -18.96
N ALA A 172 -10.74 15.95 -18.26
CA ALA A 172 -11.14 17.32 -18.65
C ALA A 172 -10.68 17.66 -20.07
N GLY A 173 -9.43 17.34 -20.40
CA GLY A 173 -8.87 17.54 -21.73
C GLY A 173 -9.62 16.74 -22.81
N ARG A 174 -9.99 15.49 -22.50
CA ARG A 174 -10.76 14.64 -23.40
C ARG A 174 -12.16 15.20 -23.66
N LEU A 175 -12.88 15.63 -22.62
CA LEU A 175 -14.22 16.21 -22.75
C LEU A 175 -14.21 17.51 -23.54
N ARG A 176 -13.17 18.36 -23.39
CA ARG A 176 -13.01 19.57 -24.20
C ARG A 176 -12.76 19.22 -25.68
N SER A 177 -12.03 18.14 -25.97
CA SER A 177 -11.86 17.64 -27.33
C SER A 177 -13.17 17.05 -27.87
N LEU A 178 -13.88 16.29 -27.05
CA LEU A 178 -15.20 15.75 -27.41
C LEU A 178 -16.20 16.85 -27.75
N SER A 179 -16.21 17.96 -27.01
CA SER A 179 -17.06 19.13 -27.34
C SER A 179 -16.86 19.62 -28.77
N ARG A 180 -15.61 19.62 -29.26
CA ARG A 180 -15.30 19.99 -30.65
C ARG A 180 -15.74 18.92 -31.65
N GLU A 181 -15.54 17.64 -31.31
CA GLU A 181 -15.92 16.49 -32.15
C GLU A 181 -17.43 16.42 -32.40
N ILE A 182 -18.24 16.65 -31.34
CA ILE A 182 -19.70 16.58 -31.44
C ILE A 182 -20.35 17.89 -31.91
N GLY A 183 -19.57 18.95 -32.14
CA GLY A 183 -20.10 20.25 -32.55
C GLY A 183 -21.03 20.89 -31.52
N GLY A 184 -20.71 20.75 -30.22
CA GLY A 184 -21.51 21.32 -29.13
C GLY A 184 -20.75 21.30 -27.80
N LYS A 185 -21.02 22.28 -26.94
CA LYS A 185 -20.29 22.45 -25.67
C LYS A 185 -20.73 21.39 -24.65
N VAL A 186 -19.79 20.63 -24.10
CA VAL A 186 -19.93 19.90 -22.83
C VAL A 186 -19.45 20.84 -21.72
N ILE A 187 -20.23 20.97 -20.64
CA ILE A 187 -19.87 21.80 -19.49
C ILE A 187 -19.00 20.94 -18.57
N VAL A 188 -17.70 21.20 -18.54
CA VAL A 188 -16.72 20.44 -17.75
C VAL A 188 -16.46 21.17 -16.45
N VAL A 189 -16.68 20.49 -15.31
CA VAL A 189 -16.41 20.99 -13.96
C VAL A 189 -15.29 20.15 -13.33
N GLU A 190 -14.13 20.77 -13.15
CA GLU A 190 -13.01 20.13 -12.45
C GLU A 190 -13.12 20.36 -10.96
N VAL A 191 -13.05 19.29 -10.18
CA VAL A 191 -13.18 19.31 -8.71
C VAL A 191 -12.00 18.59 -8.04
N PRO A 192 -11.60 18.98 -6.82
CA PRO A 192 -10.45 18.39 -6.12
C PRO A 192 -10.84 17.13 -5.35
N ILE A 193 -11.59 16.23 -5.99
CA ILE A 193 -12.02 14.94 -5.43
C ILE A 193 -11.76 13.82 -6.44
N ASP A 194 -11.61 12.61 -5.92
CA ASP A 194 -11.23 11.45 -6.70
C ASP A 194 -12.37 10.90 -7.56
N ASP A 195 -12.04 10.20 -8.66
CA ASP A 195 -13.01 9.61 -9.58
C ASP A 195 -13.99 8.67 -8.88
N GLU A 196 -13.56 7.88 -7.88
CA GLU A 196 -14.44 6.97 -7.13
C GLU A 196 -15.47 7.73 -6.29
N VAL A 197 -15.10 8.86 -5.71
CA VAL A 197 -16.04 9.72 -4.98
C VAL A 197 -17.04 10.34 -5.95
N LEU A 198 -16.59 10.75 -7.14
CA LEU A 198 -17.50 11.25 -8.20
C LEU A 198 -18.48 10.16 -8.65
N ILE A 199 -18.03 8.91 -8.80
CA ILE A 199 -18.90 7.78 -9.11
C ILE A 199 -19.96 7.57 -8.01
N GLN A 200 -19.59 7.66 -6.74
CA GLN A 200 -20.53 7.60 -5.62
C GLN A 200 -21.56 8.73 -5.68
N GLN A 201 -21.14 9.94 -6.02
CA GLN A 201 -22.07 11.07 -6.18
C GLN A 201 -23.06 10.86 -7.33
N VAL A 202 -22.63 10.22 -8.42
CA VAL A 202 -23.54 9.80 -9.50
C VAL A 202 -24.57 8.78 -8.98
N ASP A 203 -24.13 7.74 -8.28
CA ASP A 203 -25.02 6.72 -7.71
C ASP A 203 -26.06 7.32 -6.76
N ARG A 204 -25.64 8.27 -5.90
CA ARG A 204 -26.55 8.99 -4.97
C ARG A 204 -27.42 10.06 -5.63
N GLY A 205 -27.15 10.40 -6.90
CA GLY A 205 -27.87 11.43 -7.64
C GLY A 205 -27.52 12.85 -7.26
N GLU A 206 -26.37 13.06 -6.62
CA GLU A 206 -25.84 14.38 -6.30
C GLU A 206 -25.32 15.09 -7.56
N ILE A 207 -24.78 14.32 -8.50
CA ILE A 207 -24.41 14.74 -9.85
C ILE A 207 -24.95 13.75 -10.89
N ASP A 208 -25.16 14.22 -12.15
CA ASP A 208 -25.70 13.37 -13.20
C ASP A 208 -24.62 12.55 -13.92
N TYR A 209 -23.44 13.14 -14.15
CA TYR A 209 -22.41 12.57 -15.00
C TYR A 209 -21.01 12.80 -14.46
N THR A 210 -20.19 11.73 -14.50
CA THR A 210 -18.71 11.84 -14.43
C THR A 210 -18.08 11.02 -15.56
N VAL A 211 -16.79 11.22 -15.76
CA VAL A 211 -15.96 10.45 -16.70
C VAL A 211 -14.71 9.99 -15.99
N CYS A 212 -14.44 8.70 -16.08
CA CYS A 212 -13.22 8.08 -15.57
C CYS A 212 -12.73 6.96 -16.51
N ASP A 213 -11.65 6.31 -16.14
CA ASP A 213 -11.15 5.15 -16.87
C ASP A 213 -12.09 3.94 -16.72
N GLU A 214 -12.27 3.16 -17.81
CA GLU A 214 -13.22 2.04 -17.89
C GLU A 214 -12.96 0.98 -16.82
N ASN A 215 -11.71 0.67 -16.53
CA ASN A 215 -11.34 -0.28 -15.49
C ASN A 215 -11.80 0.18 -14.09
N VAL A 216 -11.65 1.45 -13.76
CA VAL A 216 -12.15 2.05 -12.50
C VAL A 216 -13.69 2.02 -12.50
N ALA A 217 -14.31 2.42 -13.60
CA ALA A 217 -15.75 2.45 -13.75
C ALA A 217 -16.40 1.05 -13.59
N LEU A 218 -15.82 0.01 -14.23
CA LEU A 218 -16.30 -1.37 -14.15
C LEU A 218 -16.22 -1.94 -12.74
N VAL A 219 -15.11 -1.70 -12.05
CA VAL A 219 -14.94 -2.10 -10.64
C VAL A 219 -16.04 -1.44 -9.81
N ASN A 220 -16.24 -0.13 -9.94
CA ASN A 220 -17.26 0.59 -9.19
C ASN A 220 -18.69 0.19 -9.58
N ALA A 221 -18.98 -0.12 -10.85
CA ALA A 221 -20.30 -0.58 -11.28
C ALA A 221 -20.70 -1.92 -10.63
N SER A 222 -19.74 -2.75 -10.22
CA SER A 222 -20.03 -3.95 -9.43
C SER A 222 -20.52 -3.63 -8.01
N TYR A 223 -20.22 -2.42 -7.49
CA TYR A 223 -20.63 -1.93 -6.16
C TYR A 223 -21.92 -1.13 -6.20
N TYR A 224 -22.04 -0.30 -7.24
CA TYR A 224 -23.15 0.63 -7.46
C TYR A 224 -23.99 0.15 -8.63
N PRO A 225 -24.91 -0.81 -8.43
CA PRO A 225 -25.70 -1.37 -9.53
C PRO A 225 -26.65 -0.35 -10.18
N GLY A 226 -26.83 0.81 -9.53
CA GLY A 226 -27.62 1.93 -10.04
C GLY A 226 -26.92 2.77 -11.11
N ILE A 227 -25.61 2.57 -11.33
CA ILE A 227 -24.90 3.29 -12.40
C ILE A 227 -24.78 2.45 -13.68
N ASP A 228 -24.53 3.15 -14.77
CA ASP A 228 -24.17 2.61 -16.08
C ASP A 228 -22.85 3.21 -16.54
N VAL A 229 -21.99 2.37 -17.12
CA VAL A 229 -20.65 2.71 -17.56
C VAL A 229 -20.40 2.27 -19.02
N GLY A 230 -21.45 1.92 -19.73
CA GLY A 230 -21.37 1.32 -21.07
C GLY A 230 -21.10 2.30 -22.20
N THR A 231 -20.92 3.60 -21.94
CA THR A 231 -20.74 4.62 -23.00
C THR A 231 -19.29 5.12 -23.07
N PRO A 232 -18.49 4.67 -24.06
CA PRO A 232 -17.12 5.14 -24.22
C PRO A 232 -17.07 6.57 -24.76
N VAL A 233 -16.22 7.41 -24.14
CA VAL A 233 -15.97 8.79 -24.57
C VAL A 233 -14.61 8.96 -25.22
N SER A 234 -13.74 7.96 -25.14
CA SER A 234 -12.44 7.91 -25.84
C SER A 234 -12.27 6.59 -26.61
N ASN A 235 -11.23 6.54 -27.43
CA ASN A 235 -10.71 5.27 -27.97
C ASN A 235 -9.88 4.54 -26.91
N LEU A 236 -9.55 3.28 -27.16
CA LEU A 236 -8.60 2.51 -26.35
C LEU A 236 -7.24 3.24 -26.33
N GLN A 237 -6.64 3.27 -25.17
CA GLN A 237 -5.35 3.92 -24.90
C GLN A 237 -4.50 2.99 -24.05
N GLU A 238 -3.20 2.96 -24.31
CA GLU A 238 -2.26 2.23 -23.48
C GLU A 238 -2.11 2.93 -22.13
N LEU A 239 -2.09 2.12 -21.07
CA LEU A 239 -1.69 2.52 -19.72
C LEU A 239 -0.22 2.19 -19.51
N ALA A 240 0.53 3.10 -18.93
CA ALA A 240 1.94 2.88 -18.63
C ALA A 240 2.31 3.51 -17.28
N TRP A 241 3.34 2.98 -16.67
CA TRP A 241 4.05 3.66 -15.60
C TRP A 241 4.93 4.77 -16.17
N ALA A 242 5.47 5.60 -15.29
CA ALA A 242 6.46 6.59 -15.71
C ALA A 242 7.65 6.64 -14.76
N VAL A 243 8.79 7.02 -15.32
CA VAL A 243 10.04 7.27 -14.59
C VAL A 243 10.57 8.65 -14.93
N ARG A 244 11.46 9.20 -14.11
CA ARG A 244 12.09 10.48 -14.33
C ARG A 244 12.98 10.44 -15.59
N LYS A 245 12.91 11.47 -16.42
CA LYS A 245 13.64 11.49 -17.71
C LYS A 245 15.15 11.59 -17.53
N ALA A 246 15.63 12.26 -16.49
CA ALA A 246 17.02 12.68 -16.35
C ALA A 246 17.99 11.54 -16.07
N ASP A 247 17.63 10.62 -15.16
CA ASP A 247 18.57 9.69 -14.51
C ASP A 247 18.07 8.24 -14.38
N SER A 248 17.00 7.87 -15.07
CA SER A 248 16.37 6.56 -14.89
C SER A 248 16.49 5.63 -16.12
N LYS A 249 17.54 5.78 -16.93
CA LYS A 249 17.70 4.95 -18.13
C LYS A 249 17.78 3.46 -17.81
N THR A 250 18.54 3.08 -16.78
CA THR A 250 18.70 1.69 -16.34
C THR A 250 17.38 1.14 -15.82
N LEU A 251 16.74 1.86 -14.88
CA LEU A 251 15.45 1.47 -14.32
C LEU A 251 14.35 1.33 -15.39
N LEU A 252 14.31 2.26 -16.35
CA LEU A 252 13.35 2.20 -17.46
C LEU A 252 13.55 0.97 -18.34
N ASN A 253 14.81 0.62 -18.64
CA ASN A 253 15.10 -0.57 -19.43
C ASN A 253 14.72 -1.85 -18.68
N GLU A 254 15.07 -1.98 -17.40
CA GLU A 254 14.71 -3.11 -16.55
C GLU A 254 13.19 -3.27 -16.44
N LEU A 255 12.46 -2.18 -16.21
CA LEU A 255 10.99 -2.19 -16.21
C LEU A 255 10.40 -2.64 -17.54
N ASN A 256 10.94 -2.15 -18.65
CA ASN A 256 10.44 -2.51 -19.98
C ASN A 256 10.72 -3.96 -20.35
N GLU A 257 11.90 -4.47 -20.05
CA GLU A 257 12.28 -5.87 -20.29
C GLU A 257 11.39 -6.81 -19.46
N TRP A 258 11.22 -6.53 -18.18
CA TRP A 258 10.35 -7.29 -17.31
C TRP A 258 8.88 -7.23 -17.76
N LEU A 259 8.33 -6.07 -18.04
CA LEU A 259 6.94 -5.90 -18.47
C LEU A 259 6.65 -6.65 -19.78
N ALA A 260 7.59 -6.63 -20.73
CA ALA A 260 7.44 -7.30 -22.02
C ALA A 260 7.29 -8.82 -21.87
N GLU A 261 7.92 -9.41 -20.86
CA GLU A 261 7.81 -10.84 -20.56
C GLU A 261 6.67 -11.14 -19.59
N PHE A 262 6.54 -10.39 -18.49
CA PHE A 262 5.55 -10.61 -17.45
C PHE A 262 4.12 -10.56 -18.00
N ARG A 263 3.81 -9.62 -18.89
CA ARG A 263 2.48 -9.50 -19.52
C ARG A 263 2.04 -10.70 -20.35
N LYS A 264 2.97 -11.57 -20.75
CA LYS A 264 2.69 -12.82 -21.48
C LYS A 264 2.37 -13.99 -20.54
N THR A 265 2.62 -13.85 -19.25
CA THR A 265 2.48 -14.92 -18.27
C THR A 265 1.02 -15.16 -17.85
N ALA A 266 0.76 -16.36 -17.33
CA ALA A 266 -0.50 -16.68 -16.69
C ALA A 266 -0.70 -15.84 -15.41
N GLU A 267 0.39 -15.53 -14.70
CA GLU A 267 0.40 -14.72 -13.48
C GLU A 267 -0.19 -13.32 -13.73
N TYR A 268 0.30 -12.61 -14.76
CA TYR A 268 -0.30 -11.34 -15.17
C TYR A 268 -1.79 -11.47 -15.50
N SER A 269 -2.17 -12.52 -16.22
CA SER A 269 -3.56 -12.74 -16.61
C SER A 269 -4.48 -12.98 -15.41
N ILE A 270 -3.98 -13.72 -14.40
CA ILE A 270 -4.67 -13.96 -13.14
C ILE A 270 -4.77 -12.66 -12.33
N LEU A 271 -3.68 -11.91 -12.22
CA LEU A 271 -3.64 -10.63 -11.54
C LEU A 271 -4.62 -9.63 -12.16
N TYR A 272 -4.61 -9.50 -13.48
CA TYR A 272 -5.55 -8.64 -14.21
C TYR A 272 -7.01 -9.05 -13.97
N ALA A 273 -7.31 -10.36 -14.08
CA ALA A 273 -8.64 -10.88 -13.86
C ALA A 273 -9.12 -10.69 -12.41
N LYS A 274 -8.22 -10.81 -11.44
CA LYS A 274 -8.52 -10.61 -10.00
C LYS A 274 -9.12 -9.24 -9.75
N TYR A 275 -8.59 -8.19 -10.37
CA TYR A 275 -9.02 -6.81 -10.10
C TYR A 275 -10.09 -6.29 -11.06
N PHE A 276 -10.07 -6.69 -12.34
CA PHE A 276 -10.88 -6.06 -13.38
C PHE A 276 -11.96 -6.97 -13.99
N ARG A 277 -11.94 -8.29 -13.71
CA ARG A 277 -12.89 -9.24 -14.31
C ARG A 277 -13.62 -10.12 -13.29
N ASN A 278 -13.39 -9.93 -12.00
CA ASN A 278 -13.93 -10.80 -10.97
C ASN A 278 -14.93 -10.04 -10.09
N ASP A 279 -16.16 -10.56 -10.00
CA ASP A 279 -17.23 -10.02 -9.14
C ASP A 279 -16.87 -10.05 -7.63
N ARG A 280 -15.85 -10.82 -7.23
CA ARG A 280 -15.34 -10.84 -5.84
C ARG A 280 -14.72 -9.51 -5.42
N SER A 281 -14.19 -8.72 -6.36
CA SER A 281 -13.74 -7.34 -6.07
C SER A 281 -14.88 -6.52 -5.48
N GLY A 282 -16.13 -6.73 -5.94
CA GLY A 282 -17.34 -6.15 -5.39
C GLY A 282 -17.61 -6.49 -3.92
N ALA A 283 -17.34 -7.73 -3.51
CA ALA A 283 -17.51 -8.14 -2.12
C ALA A 283 -16.47 -7.50 -1.19
N ILE A 284 -15.25 -7.26 -1.68
CA ILE A 284 -14.17 -6.61 -0.93
C ILE A 284 -14.56 -5.18 -0.58
N VAL A 285 -15.00 -4.40 -1.55
CA VAL A 285 -15.30 -2.96 -1.34
C VAL A 285 -16.59 -2.73 -0.57
N LYS A 286 -17.56 -3.67 -0.64
CA LYS A 286 -18.76 -3.65 0.23
C LYS A 286 -18.45 -4.06 1.69
N SER A 287 -17.28 -4.61 1.93
CA SER A 287 -16.89 -5.06 3.27
C SER A 287 -16.68 -3.87 4.21
N GLU A 288 -17.12 -4.01 5.46
CA GLU A 288 -16.82 -3.05 6.52
C GLU A 288 -15.31 -2.91 6.80
N TYR A 289 -14.49 -3.84 6.31
CA TYR A 289 -13.02 -3.82 6.44
C TYR A 289 -12.30 -3.27 5.22
N PHE A 290 -13.01 -2.66 4.29
CA PHE A 290 -12.41 -1.90 3.20
C PHE A 290 -12.07 -0.49 3.69
N ALA A 291 -10.80 -0.27 3.97
CA ALA A 291 -10.33 0.92 4.68
C ALA A 291 -10.68 2.26 3.99
N LEU A 292 -10.77 2.27 2.66
CA LEU A 292 -11.12 3.46 1.89
C LEU A 292 -12.51 4.00 2.19
N ASN A 293 -13.50 3.11 2.38
CA ASN A 293 -14.90 3.53 2.58
C ASN A 293 -15.24 3.77 4.05
N THR A 294 -14.63 3.02 4.95
CA THR A 294 -15.05 2.97 6.36
C THR A 294 -14.02 3.53 7.32
N GLY A 295 -12.77 3.71 6.87
CA GLY A 295 -11.63 4.00 7.74
C GLY A 295 -11.29 2.84 8.70
N ARG A 296 -11.95 1.69 8.56
CA ARG A 296 -11.70 0.49 9.37
C ARG A 296 -10.61 -0.34 8.73
N ILE A 297 -9.63 -0.73 9.54
CA ILE A 297 -8.52 -1.61 9.15
C ILE A 297 -8.84 -3.05 9.54
N SER A 298 -9.42 -3.23 10.74
CA SER A 298 -9.73 -4.54 11.30
C SER A 298 -10.96 -4.52 12.21
N ARG A 299 -11.45 -5.70 12.60
CA ARG A 299 -12.50 -5.82 13.62
C ARG A 299 -12.04 -5.44 15.02
N TRP A 300 -10.75 -5.21 15.22
CA TRP A 300 -10.12 -4.89 16.50
C TRP A 300 -9.89 -3.40 16.71
N ASP A 301 -10.23 -2.54 15.73
CA ASP A 301 -9.89 -1.12 15.71
C ASP A 301 -10.30 -0.38 16.99
N GLU A 302 -11.52 -0.65 17.50
CA GLU A 302 -12.00 0.01 18.72
C GLU A 302 -11.16 -0.36 19.96
N ILE A 303 -10.74 -1.61 20.04
CA ILE A 303 -9.85 -2.07 21.12
C ILE A 303 -8.45 -1.51 20.92
N ILE A 304 -7.95 -1.50 19.69
CA ILE A 304 -6.64 -0.94 19.33
C ILE A 304 -6.58 0.55 19.70
N LYS A 305 -7.61 1.34 19.39
CA LYS A 305 -7.70 2.77 19.76
C LYS A 305 -7.57 2.99 21.27
N VAL A 306 -8.33 2.21 22.07
CA VAL A 306 -8.27 2.32 23.52
C VAL A 306 -6.88 2.04 24.08
N TYR A 307 -6.21 1.00 23.58
CA TYR A 307 -4.88 0.64 24.08
C TYR A 307 -3.76 1.52 23.51
N SER A 308 -3.90 2.05 22.28
CA SER A 308 -2.95 3.01 21.72
C SER A 308 -2.88 4.32 22.52
N GLU A 309 -4.04 4.82 22.99
CA GLU A 309 -4.10 5.98 23.89
C GLU A 309 -3.30 5.73 25.18
N SER A 310 -3.34 4.52 25.73
CA SER A 310 -2.65 4.17 26.98
C SER A 310 -1.13 4.24 26.90
N ILE A 311 -0.57 4.18 25.69
CA ILE A 311 0.87 4.28 25.39
C ILE A 311 1.23 5.55 24.62
N GLY A 312 0.27 6.44 24.36
CA GLY A 312 0.46 7.70 23.65
C GLY A 312 0.78 7.54 22.16
N TRP A 313 0.46 6.41 21.55
CA TRP A 313 0.69 6.15 20.13
C TRP A 313 -0.53 6.51 19.29
N ASP A 314 -0.27 6.83 18.02
CA ASP A 314 -1.33 6.83 17.00
C ASP A 314 -1.87 5.39 16.85
N TRP A 315 -3.21 5.25 16.76
CA TRP A 315 -3.82 3.92 16.72
C TRP A 315 -3.49 3.17 15.41
N GLN A 316 -3.25 3.90 14.30
CA GLN A 316 -2.84 3.30 13.04
C GLN A 316 -1.43 2.71 13.15
N LEU A 317 -0.54 3.31 13.94
CA LEU A 317 0.79 2.77 14.21
C LEU A 317 0.69 1.44 14.99
N LEU A 318 -0.15 1.39 16.03
CA LEU A 318 -0.38 0.14 16.78
C LEU A 318 -1.07 -0.92 15.90
N ALA A 319 -2.03 -0.52 15.06
CA ALA A 319 -2.67 -1.42 14.10
C ALA A 319 -1.65 -1.97 13.08
N SER A 320 -0.71 -1.15 12.62
CA SER A 320 0.36 -1.58 11.71
C SER A 320 1.30 -2.59 12.36
N LEU A 321 1.64 -2.42 13.64
CA LEU A 321 2.41 -3.41 14.39
C LEU A 321 1.62 -4.73 14.49
N ILE A 322 0.35 -4.70 14.87
CA ILE A 322 -0.51 -5.90 14.97
C ILE A 322 -0.66 -6.59 13.60
N CYS A 323 -0.77 -5.82 12.53
CA CYS A 323 -0.81 -6.37 11.18
C CYS A 323 0.46 -7.14 10.86
N GLN A 324 1.63 -6.57 11.16
CA GLN A 324 2.92 -7.21 10.94
C GLN A 324 3.10 -8.47 11.76
N GLU A 325 2.69 -8.46 13.04
CA GLU A 325 2.86 -9.58 13.96
C GLU A 325 1.95 -10.78 13.62
N SER A 326 0.70 -10.54 13.23
CA SER A 326 -0.28 -11.60 13.12
C SER A 326 -1.25 -11.50 11.96
N ARG A 327 -1.17 -10.43 11.14
CA ARG A 327 -2.19 -10.07 10.14
C ARG A 327 -3.60 -10.05 10.76
N PHE A 328 -3.69 -9.51 11.96
CA PHE A 328 -4.91 -9.47 12.78
C PHE A 328 -5.51 -10.85 13.13
N ASN A 329 -4.72 -11.93 13.06
CA ASN A 329 -5.16 -13.25 13.47
C ASN A 329 -4.97 -13.46 14.99
N PRO A 330 -6.07 -13.57 15.78
CA PRO A 330 -5.98 -13.70 17.23
C PRO A 330 -5.46 -15.06 17.69
N GLN A 331 -5.33 -16.02 16.78
CA GLN A 331 -4.85 -17.39 17.06
C GLN A 331 -3.47 -17.65 16.42
N ALA A 332 -2.82 -16.62 15.89
CA ALA A 332 -1.48 -16.77 15.32
C ALA A 332 -0.51 -17.27 16.40
N MET A 333 0.36 -18.20 16.01
CA MET A 333 1.39 -18.75 16.89
C MET A 333 2.68 -18.92 16.09
N SER A 334 3.77 -18.37 16.60
CA SER A 334 5.09 -18.54 16.01
C SER A 334 5.73 -19.87 16.38
N SER A 335 6.78 -20.28 15.67
CA SER A 335 7.57 -21.47 15.98
C SER A 335 8.22 -21.44 17.36
N VAL A 336 8.50 -20.23 17.89
CA VAL A 336 9.08 -20.02 19.22
C VAL A 336 8.03 -19.79 20.32
N GLY A 337 6.73 -19.91 20.00
CA GLY A 337 5.64 -19.87 20.97
C GLY A 337 5.03 -18.48 21.23
N ALA A 338 5.41 -17.45 20.50
CA ALA A 338 4.72 -16.17 20.53
C ALA A 338 3.26 -16.34 20.07
N TYR A 339 2.30 -15.65 20.71
CA TYR A 339 0.88 -15.90 20.50
C TYR A 339 0.06 -14.64 20.28
N GLY A 340 -0.96 -14.78 19.44
CA GLY A 340 -2.08 -13.86 19.28
C GLY A 340 -1.78 -12.64 18.44
N LEU A 341 -2.64 -11.63 18.56
CA LEU A 341 -2.63 -10.41 17.73
C LEU A 341 -1.29 -9.68 17.75
N MET A 342 -0.65 -9.59 18.89
CA MET A 342 0.62 -8.87 19.08
C MET A 342 1.81 -9.81 19.26
N GLN A 343 1.68 -11.11 18.95
CA GLN A 343 2.75 -12.12 19.06
C GLN A 343 3.51 -12.02 20.39
N VAL A 344 2.76 -11.99 21.50
CA VAL A 344 3.34 -11.86 22.83
C VAL A 344 3.89 -13.20 23.30
N MET A 345 5.12 -13.21 23.81
CA MET A 345 5.70 -14.40 24.43
C MET A 345 4.96 -14.75 25.73
N PRO A 346 4.72 -16.04 26.04
CA PRO A 346 4.04 -16.49 27.27
C PRO A 346 4.67 -15.90 28.54
N GLU A 347 6.00 -15.85 28.61
CA GLU A 347 6.73 -15.29 29.74
C GLU A 347 6.44 -13.79 29.95
N THR A 348 6.31 -13.04 28.85
CA THR A 348 5.93 -11.60 28.89
C THR A 348 4.53 -11.46 29.48
N GLY A 349 3.58 -12.32 29.08
CA GLY A 349 2.24 -12.35 29.67
C GLY A 349 2.27 -12.61 31.18
N VAL A 350 3.03 -13.61 31.60
CA VAL A 350 3.21 -13.97 33.03
C VAL A 350 3.80 -12.80 33.82
N ASN A 351 4.85 -12.15 33.30
CA ASN A 351 5.50 -11.00 33.95
C ASN A 351 4.55 -9.82 34.18
N PHE A 352 3.56 -9.64 33.32
CA PHE A 352 2.52 -8.63 33.51
C PHE A 352 1.25 -9.13 34.20
N GLY A 353 1.20 -10.41 34.61
CA GLY A 353 0.02 -11.01 35.23
C GLY A 353 -1.19 -11.12 34.31
N ILE A 354 -0.94 -11.33 33.00
CA ILE A 354 -1.97 -11.40 31.97
C ILE A 354 -1.91 -12.75 31.26
N ASP A 355 -3.04 -13.46 31.24
CA ASP A 355 -3.19 -14.61 30.36
C ASP A 355 -3.47 -14.14 28.95
N ILE A 356 -2.43 -14.23 28.10
CA ILE A 356 -2.44 -13.76 26.71
C ILE A 356 -3.35 -14.59 25.79
N ARG A 357 -3.78 -15.77 26.23
CA ARG A 357 -4.64 -16.68 25.46
C ARG A 357 -6.11 -16.56 25.82
N SER A 358 -6.42 -15.94 26.95
CA SER A 358 -7.79 -15.82 27.45
C SER A 358 -8.71 -14.98 26.57
N SER A 359 -8.17 -13.96 25.92
CA SER A 359 -8.90 -13.15 24.93
C SER A 359 -7.96 -12.34 24.03
N PRO A 360 -8.40 -11.96 22.82
CA PRO A 360 -7.68 -11.02 21.96
C PRO A 360 -7.39 -9.66 22.65
N GLN A 361 -8.33 -9.18 23.47
CA GLN A 361 -8.15 -7.98 24.26
C GLN A 361 -7.01 -8.10 25.28
N ASN A 362 -6.91 -9.23 25.98
CA ASN A 362 -5.81 -9.47 26.91
C ASN A 362 -4.47 -9.61 26.19
N ASN A 363 -4.46 -10.13 24.97
CA ASN A 363 -3.26 -10.17 24.15
C ASN A 363 -2.77 -8.75 23.79
N ILE A 364 -3.67 -7.87 23.31
CA ILE A 364 -3.34 -6.45 23.04
C ILE A 364 -2.89 -5.75 24.32
N LYS A 365 -3.58 -5.99 25.45
CA LYS A 365 -3.20 -5.43 26.75
C LYS A 365 -1.79 -5.81 27.17
N ALA A 366 -1.39 -7.07 26.97
CA ALA A 366 -0.05 -7.54 27.31
C ALA A 366 1.01 -6.91 26.40
N GLY A 367 0.77 -6.88 25.09
CA GLY A 367 1.68 -6.24 24.12
C GLY A 367 1.86 -4.75 24.37
N THR A 368 0.78 -4.02 24.65
CA THR A 368 0.88 -2.58 24.98
C THR A 368 1.55 -2.31 26.33
N ARG A 369 1.40 -3.20 27.33
CA ARG A 369 2.20 -3.12 28.56
C ARG A 369 3.68 -3.36 28.31
N TYR A 370 4.01 -4.25 27.40
CA TYR A 370 5.39 -4.47 26.98
C TYR A 370 5.96 -3.22 26.26
N ILE A 371 5.20 -2.63 25.35
CA ILE A 371 5.59 -1.34 24.72
C ILE A 371 5.81 -0.25 25.78
N LYS A 372 4.90 -0.14 26.77
CA LYS A 372 5.04 0.83 27.83
C LYS A 372 6.31 0.59 28.69
N TRP A 373 6.66 -0.64 28.92
CA TRP A 373 7.91 -1.00 29.59
C TRP A 373 9.13 -0.63 28.72
N LEU A 374 9.09 -0.88 27.41
CA LEU A 374 10.13 -0.44 26.48
C LEU A 374 10.29 1.10 26.48
N HIS A 375 9.19 1.84 26.56
CA HIS A 375 9.23 3.29 26.77
C HIS A 375 10.07 3.65 28.00
N SER A 376 9.91 2.96 29.13
CA SER A 376 10.69 3.27 30.35
C SER A 376 12.21 3.01 30.21
N ILE A 377 12.62 2.25 29.18
CA ILE A 377 14.03 2.01 28.87
C ILE A 377 14.62 3.14 28.01
N PHE A 378 13.86 3.61 27.01
CA PHE A 378 14.38 4.53 25.99
C PHE A 378 13.98 6.00 26.20
N ASP A 379 12.84 6.28 26.90
CA ASP A 379 12.37 7.67 27.16
C ASP A 379 13.39 8.56 27.87
N PRO A 380 14.18 8.08 28.85
CA PRO A 380 15.14 8.94 29.54
C PRO A 380 16.28 9.45 28.66
N GLU A 381 16.62 8.74 27.58
CA GLU A 381 17.80 9.01 26.76
C GLU A 381 17.43 9.63 25.41
N ILE A 382 16.28 9.27 24.82
CA ILE A 382 15.87 9.69 23.48
C ILE A 382 14.70 10.67 23.58
N GLU A 383 14.98 11.97 23.48
CA GLU A 383 13.95 13.03 23.60
C GLU A 383 13.00 13.07 22.41
N ASP A 384 13.53 12.87 21.19
CA ASP A 384 12.70 12.87 19.99
C ASP A 384 11.75 11.66 19.97
N ARG A 385 10.43 11.94 19.91
CA ARG A 385 9.39 10.92 19.98
C ARG A 385 9.43 9.97 18.78
N ASP A 386 9.64 10.49 17.59
CA ASP A 386 9.59 9.71 16.36
C ASP A 386 10.84 8.81 16.27
N GLU A 387 11.98 9.33 16.71
CA GLU A 387 13.20 8.55 16.84
C GLU A 387 13.03 7.44 17.88
N ARG A 388 12.54 7.77 19.07
CA ARG A 388 12.28 6.79 20.15
C ARG A 388 11.35 5.65 19.73
N ILE A 389 10.32 5.92 18.92
CA ILE A 389 9.41 4.89 18.37
C ILE A 389 10.19 3.87 17.56
N LYS A 390 11.20 4.27 16.79
CA LYS A 390 12.03 3.35 15.99
C LYS A 390 12.79 2.37 16.90
N PHE A 391 13.39 2.87 17.98
CA PHE A 391 14.07 2.03 18.98
C PHE A 391 13.10 1.06 19.66
N ILE A 392 11.91 1.52 20.03
CA ILE A 392 10.89 0.68 20.67
C ILE A 392 10.41 -0.43 19.73
N LEU A 393 10.12 -0.09 18.47
CA LEU A 393 9.70 -1.10 17.47
C LEU A 393 10.80 -2.13 17.23
N ALA A 394 12.04 -1.69 17.12
CA ALA A 394 13.18 -2.59 16.98
C ALA A 394 13.36 -3.48 18.21
N ALA A 395 13.22 -2.92 19.42
CA ALA A 395 13.31 -3.65 20.67
C ALA A 395 12.14 -4.60 20.89
N TYR A 396 10.95 -4.28 20.39
CA TYR A 396 9.79 -5.16 20.39
C TYR A 396 10.08 -6.44 19.63
N ASN A 397 10.70 -6.32 18.46
CA ASN A 397 11.02 -7.43 17.57
C ASN A 397 12.26 -8.22 18.03
N ALA A 398 13.37 -7.54 18.26
CA ALA A 398 14.69 -8.12 18.49
C ALA A 398 15.01 -8.34 19.99
N GLY A 399 14.27 -7.70 20.88
CA GLY A 399 14.57 -7.62 22.29
C GLY A 399 15.45 -6.40 22.66
N PRO A 400 15.17 -5.74 23.80
CA PRO A 400 15.85 -4.48 24.16
C PRO A 400 17.36 -4.66 24.44
N GLY A 401 17.79 -5.84 24.88
CA GLY A 401 19.22 -6.11 25.12
C GLY A 401 20.06 -5.96 23.87
N HIS A 402 19.55 -6.42 22.70
CA HIS A 402 20.27 -6.30 21.44
C HIS A 402 20.33 -4.86 20.95
N ILE A 403 19.28 -4.07 21.19
CA ILE A 403 19.26 -2.64 20.83
C ILE A 403 20.26 -1.86 21.68
N LEU A 404 20.27 -2.10 23.00
CA LEU A 404 21.22 -1.47 23.91
C LEU A 404 22.68 -1.85 23.58
N ASP A 405 22.93 -3.07 23.12
CA ASP A 405 24.25 -3.46 22.62
C ASP A 405 24.63 -2.69 21.34
N ALA A 406 23.67 -2.55 20.41
CA ALA A 406 23.91 -1.78 19.19
C ALA A 406 24.18 -0.29 19.46
N MET A 407 23.50 0.30 20.45
CA MET A 407 23.79 1.67 20.93
C MET A 407 25.23 1.77 21.47
N ARG A 408 25.64 0.83 22.31
CA ARG A 408 27.04 0.81 22.84
C ARG A 408 28.07 0.64 21.73
N LEU A 409 27.81 -0.21 20.74
CA LEU A 409 28.67 -0.39 19.57
C LEU A 409 28.76 0.88 18.73
N ALA A 410 27.62 1.58 18.52
CA ALA A 410 27.60 2.86 17.80
C ALA A 410 28.48 3.91 18.52
N GLU A 411 28.26 4.09 19.81
CA GLU A 411 29.04 5.03 20.64
C GLU A 411 30.53 4.71 20.62
N LYS A 412 30.93 3.45 20.82
CA LYS A 412 32.30 2.98 20.75
C LYS A 412 32.97 3.34 19.42
N ASN A 413 32.21 3.36 18.33
CA ASN A 413 32.71 3.65 16.99
C ASN A 413 32.52 5.11 16.57
N GLY A 414 32.22 6.02 17.52
CA GLY A 414 32.12 7.45 17.28
C GLY A 414 30.83 7.88 16.54
N MET A 415 29.80 7.06 16.58
CA MET A 415 28.48 7.36 16.01
C MET A 415 27.48 7.69 17.12
N ASP A 416 26.43 8.44 16.78
CA ASP A 416 25.42 8.84 17.75
C ASP A 416 24.60 7.61 18.20
N PRO A 417 24.64 7.22 19.49
CA PRO A 417 23.90 6.08 20.01
C PRO A 417 22.38 6.33 20.09
N LEU A 418 21.94 7.57 19.90
CA LEU A 418 20.54 7.98 19.98
C LEU A 418 19.90 8.21 18.60
N GLU A 419 20.65 8.03 17.51
CA GLU A 419 20.17 8.09 16.13
C GLU A 419 19.99 6.67 15.56
N TRP A 420 18.77 6.35 15.07
CA TRP A 420 18.49 5.02 14.55
C TRP A 420 19.03 4.78 13.13
N ASP A 421 18.59 5.60 12.16
CA ASP A 421 18.74 5.28 10.73
C ASP A 421 20.18 5.26 10.24
N ASN A 422 20.99 6.25 10.61
CA ASN A 422 22.38 6.38 10.15
C ASN A 422 23.41 5.85 11.17
N SER A 423 22.96 5.36 12.32
CA SER A 423 23.83 4.92 13.41
C SER A 423 23.44 3.53 13.94
N VAL A 424 22.57 3.44 14.94
CA VAL A 424 22.31 2.22 15.72
C VAL A 424 21.85 1.04 14.87
N ARG A 425 20.97 1.28 13.88
CA ARG A 425 20.47 0.25 12.97
C ARG A 425 21.59 -0.55 12.30
N GLN A 426 22.63 0.11 11.81
CA GLN A 426 23.72 -0.59 11.13
C GLN A 426 24.56 -1.42 12.10
N TRP A 427 24.69 -0.99 13.36
CA TRP A 427 25.41 -1.74 14.39
C TRP A 427 24.61 -2.95 14.88
N LEU A 428 23.30 -2.85 14.92
CA LEU A 428 22.44 -4.01 15.17
C LEU A 428 22.66 -5.09 14.10
N LEU A 429 22.68 -4.71 12.83
CA LEU A 429 22.93 -5.66 11.72
C LEU A 429 24.35 -6.25 11.77
N LYS A 430 25.36 -5.43 12.06
CA LYS A 430 26.74 -5.90 12.20
C LYS A 430 26.93 -6.84 13.38
N LYS A 431 26.08 -6.79 14.39
CA LYS A 431 26.18 -7.63 15.58
C LYS A 431 26.02 -9.12 15.29
N SER A 432 25.55 -9.54 14.14
CA SER A 432 25.59 -10.93 13.67
C SER A 432 27.00 -11.43 13.31
N ASP A 433 28.00 -10.53 13.17
CA ASP A 433 29.40 -10.88 12.92
C ASP A 433 30.14 -11.16 14.24
N PRO A 434 30.91 -12.28 14.35
CA PRO A 434 31.72 -12.63 15.52
C PRO A 434 32.61 -11.51 16.04
N GLN A 435 33.11 -10.67 15.13
CA GLN A 435 33.96 -9.52 15.49
C GLN A 435 33.24 -8.54 16.45
N TYR A 436 31.93 -8.39 16.30
CA TYR A 436 31.15 -7.42 17.06
C TYR A 436 30.37 -8.04 18.23
N TYR A 437 29.77 -9.22 18.08
CA TYR A 437 29.06 -9.84 19.21
C TYR A 437 30.01 -10.38 20.29
N SER A 438 31.32 -10.61 20.00
CA SER A 438 32.31 -11.00 20.96
C SER A 438 33.00 -9.79 21.64
N ASP A 439 32.59 -8.57 21.30
CA ASP A 439 33.13 -7.36 21.92
C ASP A 439 32.72 -7.30 23.40
N THR A 440 33.66 -6.85 24.26
CA THR A 440 33.45 -6.81 25.72
C THR A 440 32.31 -5.90 26.17
N ILE A 441 31.88 -4.95 25.32
CA ILE A 441 30.76 -4.05 25.63
C ILE A 441 29.39 -4.68 25.31
N VAL A 442 29.36 -5.75 24.53
CA VAL A 442 28.14 -6.49 24.18
C VAL A 442 27.74 -7.40 25.34
N LYS A 443 26.48 -7.29 25.78
CA LYS A 443 25.96 -8.01 26.94
C LYS A 443 24.94 -9.10 26.58
N SER A 444 24.27 -8.95 25.43
CA SER A 444 23.22 -9.86 24.98
C SER A 444 23.69 -10.86 23.91
N GLY A 445 24.98 -10.93 23.66
CA GLY A 445 25.60 -11.91 22.78
C GLY A 445 25.22 -11.77 21.29
N TYR A 446 25.18 -12.90 20.60
CA TYR A 446 24.82 -13.00 19.19
C TYR A 446 23.39 -12.49 18.91
N PHE A 447 23.22 -11.88 17.73
CA PHE A 447 21.92 -11.40 17.23
C PHE A 447 21.56 -12.10 15.94
#